data_1ac7ca455a8264c2015cc196cf468829
#
_entry.id   1ac7ca455a8264c2015cc196cf468829
#
_cell.length_a   1.000
_cell.length_b   1.000
_cell.length_c   1.000
_cell.angle_alpha   90.00
_cell.angle_beta   90.00
_cell.angle_gamma   90.00
#
_symmetry.space_group_name_H-M   'P 1'
#
loop_
_entity.id
_entity.type
_entity.pdbx_description
1 polymer ?
#
loop_
_entity_poly.entity_id
_entity_poly.type
_entity_poly.pdbx_seq_one_letter_code
_entity_poly.pdbx_strand_id
1 'polypeptide(L)'
;KKNSIDFSDGYGIQLSVNSIKLLNKVGFKNFKSTQLYFPKKVKFFNAKDSKKICDVDLTKFNDENNRYTTLKRSDLVEFLIDRIPKDKLIFNSDLSDIKHTDKVSVIFSDKKVNEFDYLVAADGIYSKTKQILFRKEGLPEYFDTIALRGTIRDFDCFDISLYLGPNFHFVIYPINQNKEFNFIAIIRKELIQNEINNKDLLNEDVFKKNLLNQISSKSNLNLVGKVEKIKCFPIFVSKKFQIPEQNNIFLTGDAFYSFPPSFAQGASQSIESANELFNDLQNNTSNYYKNRVLRTKQINLRSNFNHFAFHLSNPVNIYFRN
;
A
#
# COMPACT_ATOMS: atom_id res chain seq x y z
N LYS A 1 -6.88 17.89 5.59
CA LYS A 1 -6.82 17.28 6.95
C LYS A 1 -5.45 17.34 7.61
N LYS A 2 -4.36 17.63 6.90
CA LYS A 2 -3.01 17.74 7.44
C LYS A 2 -2.55 19.20 7.37
N ASN A 3 -1.86 19.65 8.42
CA ASN A 3 -1.28 21.00 8.47
C ASN A 3 -0.02 21.10 7.60
N SER A 4 0.62 19.96 7.36
CA SER A 4 1.82 19.83 6.56
C SER A 4 1.98 18.36 6.11
N ILE A 5 2.92 18.12 5.24
CA ILE A 5 3.29 16.77 4.85
C ILE A 5 4.37 16.28 5.80
N ASP A 6 4.08 15.15 6.45
CA ASP A 6 5.04 14.49 7.33
C ASP A 6 5.85 13.47 6.53
N PHE A 7 7.14 13.70 6.42
CA PHE A 7 8.11 12.81 5.77
C PHE A 7 8.87 11.92 6.77
N SER A 8 8.50 11.95 8.06
CA SER A 8 9.22 11.21 9.11
C SER A 8 9.05 9.69 9.03
N ASP A 9 8.01 9.20 8.36
CA ASP A 9 7.75 7.77 8.22
C ASP A 9 8.70 7.12 7.21
N GLY A 10 9.75 6.48 7.72
CA GLY A 10 10.80 5.83 6.94
C GLY A 10 10.47 4.43 6.40
N TYR A 11 9.19 4.06 6.28
CA TYR A 11 8.82 2.74 5.75
C TYR A 11 9.14 2.60 4.26
N GLY A 12 9.54 1.37 3.91
CA GLY A 12 9.80 1.01 2.54
C GLY A 12 8.54 0.85 1.70
N ILE A 13 8.70 1.07 0.41
CA ILE A 13 7.72 0.78 -0.62
C ILE A 13 8.39 0.02 -1.76
N GLN A 14 7.62 -0.84 -2.43
CA GLN A 14 8.05 -1.59 -3.59
C GLN A 14 7.28 -1.08 -4.82
N LEU A 15 7.99 -0.83 -5.90
CA LEU A 15 7.44 -0.35 -7.17
C LEU A 15 7.78 -1.32 -8.28
N SER A 16 6.75 -1.84 -8.92
CA SER A 16 6.90 -2.71 -10.09
C SER A 16 7.35 -1.92 -11.33
N VAL A 17 7.90 -2.63 -12.29
CA VAL A 17 8.47 -2.05 -13.53
C VAL A 17 7.47 -1.15 -14.27
N ASN A 18 6.20 -1.57 -14.35
CA ASN A 18 5.14 -0.77 -14.96
C ASN A 18 4.93 0.58 -14.24
N SER A 19 5.03 0.61 -12.91
CA SER A 19 4.93 1.86 -12.15
C SER A 19 6.13 2.77 -12.39
N ILE A 20 7.33 2.20 -12.46
CA ILE A 20 8.56 2.95 -12.76
C ILE A 20 8.47 3.58 -14.16
N LYS A 21 7.97 2.83 -15.15
CA LYS A 21 7.73 3.34 -16.50
C LYS A 21 6.80 4.56 -16.50
N LEU A 22 5.77 4.55 -15.68
CA LEU A 22 4.85 5.68 -15.55
C LEU A 22 5.48 6.86 -14.79
N LEU A 23 6.17 6.59 -13.69
CA LEU A 23 6.88 7.62 -12.93
C LEU A 23 8.00 8.29 -13.74
N ASN A 24 8.63 7.56 -14.65
CA ASN A 24 9.65 8.12 -15.55
C ASN A 24 9.07 9.20 -16.48
N LYS A 25 7.77 9.17 -16.79
CA LYS A 25 7.10 10.25 -17.54
C LYS A 25 7.09 11.58 -16.77
N VAL A 26 7.13 11.52 -15.45
CA VAL A 26 7.21 12.70 -14.57
C VAL A 26 8.61 12.92 -13.99
N GLY A 27 9.65 12.32 -14.61
CA GLY A 27 11.05 12.59 -14.32
C GLY A 27 11.68 11.72 -13.22
N PHE A 28 11.10 10.58 -12.87
CA PHE A 28 11.65 9.69 -11.84
C PHE A 28 13.03 9.11 -12.21
N LYS A 29 13.36 9.01 -13.50
CA LYS A 29 14.69 8.62 -13.97
C LYS A 29 15.83 9.51 -13.43
N ASN A 30 15.52 10.75 -13.03
CA ASN A 30 16.46 11.69 -12.44
C ASN A 30 16.49 11.63 -10.90
N PHE A 31 15.80 10.67 -10.31
CA PHE A 31 15.79 10.48 -8.87
C PHE A 31 17.17 10.08 -8.36
N LYS A 32 17.54 10.54 -7.17
CA LYS A 32 18.85 10.29 -6.58
C LYS A 32 19.09 8.79 -6.40
N SER A 33 20.02 8.23 -7.16
CA SER A 33 20.28 6.78 -7.22
C SER A 33 20.63 6.16 -5.86
N THR A 34 21.28 6.91 -4.97
CA THR A 34 21.64 6.43 -3.62
C THR A 34 20.42 6.17 -2.72
N GLN A 35 19.25 6.77 -3.03
CA GLN A 35 17.99 6.58 -2.32
C GLN A 35 17.15 5.44 -2.91
N LEU A 36 17.61 4.81 -3.98
CA LEU A 36 16.93 3.70 -4.65
C LEU A 36 17.70 2.40 -4.42
N TYR A 37 16.96 1.30 -4.40
CA TYR A 37 17.54 -0.03 -4.46
C TYR A 37 16.84 -0.87 -5.54
N PHE A 38 17.58 -1.76 -6.19
CA PHE A 38 17.09 -2.57 -7.31
C PHE A 38 17.28 -4.07 -6.98
N PRO A 39 16.35 -4.68 -6.24
CA PRO A 39 16.41 -6.11 -5.94
C PRO A 39 16.29 -6.93 -7.22
N LYS A 40 17.05 -8.00 -7.31
CA LYS A 40 17.03 -8.90 -8.47
C LYS A 40 16.01 -10.02 -8.32
N LYS A 41 15.69 -10.39 -7.08
CA LYS A 41 14.80 -11.53 -6.78
C LYS A 41 13.83 -11.22 -5.65
N VAL A 42 12.72 -11.95 -5.64
CA VAL A 42 11.93 -12.20 -4.43
C VAL A 42 12.24 -13.64 -4.00
N LYS A 43 12.82 -13.81 -2.82
CA LYS A 43 13.18 -15.11 -2.25
C LYS A 43 12.17 -15.48 -1.18
N PHE A 44 11.63 -16.68 -1.27
CA PHE A 44 10.67 -17.23 -0.33
C PHE A 44 11.35 -18.24 0.58
N PHE A 45 11.15 -18.09 1.87
CA PHE A 45 11.72 -18.93 2.91
C PHE A 45 10.63 -19.48 3.84
N ASN A 46 10.84 -20.65 4.37
CA ASN A 46 10.09 -21.14 5.51
C ASN A 46 10.57 -20.37 6.75
N ALA A 47 9.66 -19.75 7.50
CA ALA A 47 10.03 -18.95 8.66
C ALA A 47 10.69 -19.80 9.77
N LYS A 48 10.26 -21.06 9.97
CA LYS A 48 10.70 -21.93 11.05
C LYS A 48 12.18 -22.30 10.98
N ASP A 49 12.70 -22.56 9.79
CA ASP A 49 14.07 -23.08 9.59
C ASP A 49 14.90 -22.28 8.61
N SER A 50 14.34 -21.19 8.08
CA SER A 50 14.94 -20.34 7.04
C SER A 50 15.35 -21.07 5.77
N LYS A 51 14.81 -22.27 5.52
CA LYS A 51 15.03 -22.95 4.26
C LYS A 51 14.35 -22.24 3.12
N LYS A 52 15.08 -22.07 2.03
CA LYS A 52 14.56 -21.48 0.80
C LYS A 52 13.53 -22.42 0.17
N ILE A 53 12.35 -21.87 -0.13
CA ILE A 53 11.26 -22.57 -0.81
C ILE A 53 11.42 -22.40 -2.34
N CYS A 54 11.44 -21.13 -2.78
CA CYS A 54 11.58 -20.77 -4.18
C CYS A 54 12.10 -19.34 -4.33
N ASP A 55 12.33 -18.89 -5.55
CA ASP A 55 12.52 -17.47 -5.86
C ASP A 55 11.82 -17.08 -7.16
N VAL A 56 11.55 -15.79 -7.27
CA VAL A 56 11.04 -15.13 -8.49
C VAL A 56 12.12 -14.17 -8.97
N ASP A 57 12.60 -14.38 -10.18
CA ASP A 57 13.59 -13.53 -10.83
C ASP A 57 12.90 -12.25 -11.36
N LEU A 58 13.20 -11.12 -10.74
CA LEU A 58 12.67 -9.83 -11.13
C LEU A 58 13.38 -9.24 -12.36
N THR A 59 14.59 -9.69 -12.66
CA THR A 59 15.37 -9.17 -13.79
C THR A 59 14.70 -9.44 -15.13
N LYS A 60 13.89 -10.51 -15.21
CA LYS A 60 13.11 -10.87 -16.40
C LYS A 60 12.06 -9.83 -16.80
N PHE A 61 11.66 -8.98 -15.86
CA PHE A 61 10.67 -7.93 -16.08
C PHE A 61 11.31 -6.55 -16.28
N ASN A 62 12.60 -6.41 -15.97
CA ASN A 62 13.33 -5.16 -16.09
C ASN A 62 13.72 -4.90 -17.55
N ASP A 63 13.76 -3.62 -17.91
CA ASP A 63 14.43 -3.14 -19.12
C ASP A 63 15.52 -2.14 -18.76
N GLU A 64 16.15 -1.54 -19.75
CA GLU A 64 17.27 -0.62 -19.56
C GLU A 64 16.93 0.57 -18.63
N ASN A 65 15.71 1.11 -18.76
CA ASN A 65 15.27 2.33 -18.08
C ASN A 65 14.29 2.06 -16.93
N ASN A 66 13.73 0.86 -16.85
CA ASN A 66 12.67 0.54 -15.91
C ASN A 66 13.04 -0.73 -15.14
N ARG A 67 13.34 -0.56 -13.86
CA ARG A 67 13.71 -1.65 -12.96
C ARG A 67 12.76 -1.75 -11.78
N TYR A 68 12.51 -2.96 -11.33
CA TYR A 68 11.83 -3.14 -10.05
C TYR A 68 12.60 -2.40 -8.96
N THR A 69 11.94 -1.52 -8.23
CA THR A 69 12.61 -0.57 -7.34
C THR A 69 12.01 -0.63 -5.94
N THR A 70 12.87 -0.58 -4.93
CA THR A 70 12.48 -0.35 -3.54
C THR A 70 13.10 0.96 -3.05
N LEU A 71 12.37 1.71 -2.23
CA LEU A 71 12.79 3.00 -1.68
C LEU A 71 11.99 3.34 -0.42
N LYS A 72 12.35 4.42 0.26
CA LYS A 72 11.50 4.98 1.32
C LYS A 72 10.24 5.58 0.71
N ARG A 73 9.09 5.31 1.33
CA ARG A 73 7.82 5.91 0.89
C ARG A 73 7.84 7.44 1.01
N SER A 74 8.47 7.98 2.05
CA SER A 74 8.67 9.42 2.22
C SER A 74 9.33 10.07 1.01
N ASP A 75 10.42 9.47 0.52
CA ASP A 75 11.20 10.00 -0.59
C ASP A 75 10.40 10.02 -1.90
N LEU A 76 9.56 8.98 -2.13
CA LEU A 76 8.63 8.97 -3.26
C LEU A 76 7.58 10.08 -3.14
N VAL A 77 7.03 10.29 -1.94
CA VAL A 77 6.01 11.32 -1.71
C VAL A 77 6.62 12.71 -1.90
N GLU A 78 7.82 12.96 -1.37
CA GLU A 78 8.56 14.21 -1.55
C GLU A 78 8.82 14.48 -3.04
N PHE A 79 9.34 13.49 -3.75
CA PHE A 79 9.54 13.57 -5.20
C PHE A 79 8.28 13.96 -5.96
N LEU A 80 7.13 13.40 -5.62
CA LEU A 80 5.87 13.72 -6.30
C LEU A 80 5.36 15.12 -5.96
N ILE A 81 5.49 15.53 -4.69
CA ILE A 81 5.02 16.84 -4.22
C ILE A 81 5.83 17.97 -4.82
N ASP A 82 7.15 17.81 -4.95
CA ASP A 82 8.04 18.82 -5.55
C ASP A 82 7.66 19.16 -7.01
N ARG A 83 6.81 18.33 -7.63
CA ARG A 83 6.29 18.55 -9.00
C ARG A 83 4.96 19.27 -9.03
N ILE A 84 4.38 19.53 -7.88
CA ILE A 84 3.12 20.26 -7.77
C ILE A 84 3.44 21.71 -7.39
N PRO A 85 2.97 22.71 -8.15
CA PRO A 85 3.12 24.11 -7.76
C PRO A 85 2.56 24.34 -6.36
N LYS A 86 3.28 25.07 -5.51
CA LYS A 86 2.91 25.25 -4.09
C LYS A 86 1.56 25.92 -3.91
N ASP A 87 1.18 26.81 -4.82
CA ASP A 87 -0.12 27.49 -4.84
C ASP A 87 -1.30 26.54 -5.16
N LYS A 88 -1.03 25.34 -5.66
CA LYS A 88 -2.02 24.29 -5.91
C LYS A 88 -2.20 23.32 -4.73
N LEU A 89 -1.38 23.44 -3.70
CA LEU A 89 -1.46 22.62 -2.50
C LEU A 89 -2.24 23.35 -1.41
N ILE A 90 -3.44 22.88 -1.12
CA ILE A 90 -4.31 23.45 -0.08
C ILE A 90 -4.35 22.44 1.09
N PHE A 91 -3.83 22.87 2.23
CA PHE A 91 -3.84 22.11 3.48
C PHE A 91 -5.03 22.48 4.35
N ASN A 92 -5.26 21.73 5.42
CA ASN A 92 -6.36 21.97 6.39
C ASN A 92 -7.76 21.99 5.78
N SER A 93 -7.92 21.37 4.62
CA SER A 93 -9.17 21.28 3.89
C SER A 93 -9.81 19.91 4.09
N ASP A 94 -10.68 19.81 5.10
CA ASP A 94 -11.41 18.57 5.40
C ASP A 94 -12.76 18.59 4.66
N LEU A 95 -12.98 17.61 3.80
CA LEU A 95 -14.21 17.46 3.04
C LEU A 95 -15.38 17.17 4.01
N SER A 96 -16.45 17.93 3.89
CA SER A 96 -17.69 17.75 4.66
C SER A 96 -18.79 17.12 3.82
N ASP A 97 -19.03 17.67 2.63
CA ASP A 97 -20.09 17.22 1.73
C ASP A 97 -19.77 17.49 0.27
N ILE A 98 -20.52 16.86 -0.62
CA ILE A 98 -20.41 17.03 -2.07
C ILE A 98 -21.82 17.24 -2.61
N LYS A 99 -22.01 18.29 -3.40
CA LYS A 99 -23.21 18.51 -4.19
C LYS A 99 -22.85 18.44 -5.67
N HIS A 100 -23.74 17.89 -6.45
CA HIS A 100 -23.58 17.73 -7.87
C HIS A 100 -24.76 18.40 -8.60
N THR A 101 -24.39 19.31 -9.50
CA THR A 101 -25.28 19.88 -10.53
C THR A 101 -24.55 19.67 -11.87
N ASP A 102 -24.38 20.71 -12.67
CA ASP A 102 -23.51 20.66 -13.85
C ASP A 102 -22.03 20.60 -13.47
N LYS A 103 -21.68 21.17 -12.30
CA LYS A 103 -20.35 21.13 -11.68
C LYS A 103 -20.39 20.37 -10.36
N VAL A 104 -19.22 20.06 -9.83
CA VAL A 104 -19.05 19.45 -8.53
C VAL A 104 -18.76 20.53 -7.50
N SER A 105 -19.71 20.79 -6.59
CA SER A 105 -19.51 21.67 -5.46
C SER A 105 -18.98 20.88 -4.28
N VAL A 106 -17.76 21.18 -3.86
CA VAL A 106 -17.08 20.57 -2.71
C VAL A 106 -17.26 21.48 -1.50
N ILE A 107 -17.84 20.95 -0.44
CA ILE A 107 -18.11 21.66 0.81
C ILE A 107 -17.09 21.18 1.85
N PHE A 108 -16.34 22.11 2.40
CA PHE A 108 -15.36 21.84 3.45
C PHE A 108 -15.94 22.03 4.85
N SER A 109 -15.26 21.49 5.86
CA SER A 109 -15.71 21.58 7.27
C SER A 109 -15.76 23.00 7.82
N ASP A 110 -15.01 23.94 7.24
CA ASP A 110 -15.07 25.38 7.52
C ASP A 110 -16.21 26.10 6.76
N LYS A 111 -17.11 25.34 6.15
CA LYS A 111 -18.25 25.79 5.33
C LYS A 111 -17.88 26.50 4.03
N LYS A 112 -16.62 26.54 3.65
CA LYS A 112 -16.24 27.00 2.30
C LYS A 112 -16.79 26.06 1.25
N VAL A 113 -17.25 26.63 0.13
CA VAL A 113 -17.76 25.91 -1.02
C VAL A 113 -16.93 26.29 -2.23
N ASN A 114 -16.36 25.31 -2.90
CA ASN A 114 -15.65 25.51 -4.14
C ASN A 114 -16.28 24.64 -5.24
N GLU A 115 -16.38 25.19 -6.43
CA GLU A 115 -16.91 24.50 -7.61
C GLU A 115 -15.79 24.09 -8.54
N PHE A 116 -15.90 22.87 -9.05
CA PHE A 116 -14.92 22.26 -9.95
C PHE A 116 -15.62 21.56 -11.12
N ASP A 117 -14.95 21.47 -12.23
CA ASP A 117 -15.42 20.69 -13.38
C ASP A 117 -15.29 19.18 -13.08
N TYR A 118 -14.23 18.78 -12.35
CA TYR A 118 -13.97 17.40 -11.97
C TYR A 118 -13.55 17.30 -10.50
N LEU A 119 -13.95 16.21 -9.85
CA LEU A 119 -13.46 15.80 -8.53
C LEU A 119 -12.76 14.44 -8.65
N VAL A 120 -11.47 14.38 -8.31
CA VAL A 120 -10.71 13.14 -8.24
C VAL A 120 -10.40 12.82 -6.78
N ALA A 121 -11.06 11.82 -6.23
CA ALA A 121 -10.83 11.35 -4.88
C ALA A 121 -9.69 10.34 -4.82
N ALA A 122 -8.59 10.74 -4.19
CA ALA A 122 -7.42 9.91 -3.88
C ALA A 122 -7.18 9.85 -2.35
N ASP A 123 -8.27 9.88 -1.58
CA ASP A 123 -8.31 10.02 -0.12
C ASP A 123 -8.20 8.69 0.64
N GLY A 124 -7.81 7.61 -0.07
CA GLY A 124 -7.41 6.33 0.49
C GLY A 124 -8.56 5.44 0.93
N ILE A 125 -8.23 4.37 1.69
CA ILE A 125 -9.20 3.32 2.07
C ILE A 125 -10.37 3.86 2.93
N TYR A 126 -10.11 4.88 3.73
CA TYR A 126 -11.14 5.56 4.54
C TYR A 126 -11.77 6.76 3.81
N SER A 127 -11.81 6.71 2.48
CA SER A 127 -12.29 7.78 1.61
C SER A 127 -13.58 8.43 2.14
N LYS A 128 -13.48 9.71 2.48
CA LYS A 128 -14.63 10.50 2.88
C LYS A 128 -15.56 10.75 1.70
N THR A 129 -14.98 10.97 0.53
CA THR A 129 -15.71 11.08 -0.74
C THR A 129 -16.59 9.87 -0.99
N LYS A 130 -16.01 8.66 -0.87
CA LYS A 130 -16.73 7.40 -1.04
C LYS A 130 -17.85 7.23 -0.01
N GLN A 131 -17.62 7.62 1.24
CA GLN A 131 -18.64 7.57 2.29
C GLN A 131 -19.80 8.53 2.03
N ILE A 132 -19.53 9.72 1.50
CA ILE A 132 -20.58 10.69 1.13
C ILE A 132 -21.43 10.13 -0.02
N LEU A 133 -20.78 9.61 -1.07
CA LEU A 133 -21.47 9.11 -2.27
C LEU A 133 -22.26 7.83 -2.01
N PHE A 134 -21.73 6.91 -1.22
CA PHE A 134 -22.28 5.54 -1.06
C PHE A 134 -22.70 5.21 0.36
N ARG A 135 -22.64 6.17 1.30
CA ARG A 135 -23.03 6.02 2.70
C ARG A 135 -22.34 4.81 3.36
N LYS A 136 -23.08 3.97 4.08
CA LYS A 136 -22.55 2.77 4.76
C LYS A 136 -21.88 1.78 3.80
N GLU A 137 -22.32 1.72 2.56
CA GLU A 137 -21.74 0.83 1.56
C GLU A 137 -20.33 1.26 1.13
N GLY A 138 -19.97 2.53 1.31
CA GLY A 138 -18.63 3.06 1.08
C GLY A 138 -17.61 2.70 2.17
N LEU A 139 -18.04 2.11 3.28
CA LEU A 139 -17.14 1.76 4.37
C LEU A 139 -16.31 0.52 4.04
N PRO A 140 -15.00 0.54 4.37
CA PRO A 140 -14.16 -0.65 4.26
C PRO A 140 -14.49 -1.66 5.36
N GLU A 141 -14.05 -2.91 5.17
CA GLU A 141 -14.14 -3.93 6.20
C GLU A 141 -12.75 -4.34 6.70
N TYR A 142 -12.69 -4.72 7.98
CA TYR A 142 -11.50 -5.29 8.56
C TYR A 142 -11.23 -6.67 7.97
N PHE A 143 -9.98 -6.94 7.61
CA PHE A 143 -9.56 -8.17 6.91
C PHE A 143 -8.95 -9.20 7.88
N ASP A 144 -9.34 -9.21 9.12
CA ASP A 144 -8.80 -10.09 10.19
C ASP A 144 -7.28 -10.20 10.18
N THR A 145 -6.63 -9.09 9.90
CA THR A 145 -5.19 -9.04 9.64
C THR A 145 -4.61 -7.72 10.13
N ILE A 146 -3.45 -7.82 10.78
CA ILE A 146 -2.65 -6.67 11.21
C ILE A 146 -1.34 -6.65 10.43
N ALA A 147 -0.92 -5.45 10.02
CA ALA A 147 0.43 -5.18 9.56
C ALA A 147 1.27 -4.54 10.65
N LEU A 148 2.41 -5.17 11.01
CA LEU A 148 3.49 -4.52 11.74
C LEU A 148 4.49 -3.99 10.74
N ARG A 149 4.79 -2.70 10.78
CA ARG A 149 5.78 -2.04 9.94
C ARG A 149 6.90 -1.47 10.80
N GLY A 150 8.12 -1.55 10.30
CA GLY A 150 9.30 -1.02 10.97
C GLY A 150 10.52 -1.04 10.07
N THR A 151 11.65 -0.75 10.67
CA THR A 151 12.99 -0.98 10.08
C THR A 151 13.66 -2.11 10.83
N ILE A 152 14.62 -2.80 10.22
CA ILE A 152 15.37 -3.86 10.88
C ILE A 152 16.86 -3.57 10.79
N ARG A 153 17.57 -3.74 11.92
CA ARG A 153 19.04 -3.64 12.04
C ARG A 153 19.69 -5.01 11.88
N ASP A 154 20.98 -4.98 11.69
CA ASP A 154 21.84 -6.17 11.69
C ASP A 154 21.27 -7.28 10.80
N PHE A 155 20.80 -6.87 9.63
CA PHE A 155 20.31 -7.75 8.59
C PHE A 155 21.11 -7.51 7.32
N ASP A 156 21.42 -8.57 6.60
CA ASP A 156 22.13 -8.47 5.32
C ASP A 156 21.37 -9.25 4.27
N CYS A 157 20.82 -8.54 3.32
CA CYS A 157 20.19 -9.12 2.15
C CYS A 157 20.31 -8.17 0.95
N PHE A 158 20.46 -8.77 -0.23
CA PHE A 158 20.53 -8.03 -1.50
C PHE A 158 19.21 -8.11 -2.29
N ASP A 159 18.25 -8.86 -1.79
CA ASP A 159 17.00 -9.15 -2.46
C ASP A 159 15.82 -8.99 -1.49
N ILE A 160 14.61 -9.09 -2.02
CA ILE A 160 13.41 -9.14 -1.18
C ILE A 160 13.34 -10.54 -0.56
N SER A 161 13.39 -10.62 0.75
CA SER A 161 13.30 -11.86 1.53
C SER A 161 11.94 -11.97 2.20
N LEU A 162 11.17 -12.97 1.83
CA LEU A 162 9.81 -13.21 2.30
C LEU A 162 9.76 -14.53 3.07
N TYR A 163 9.40 -14.47 4.35
CA TYR A 163 9.35 -15.60 5.27
C TYR A 163 7.91 -15.99 5.57
N LEU A 164 7.58 -17.24 5.29
CA LEU A 164 6.24 -17.80 5.40
C LEU A 164 6.09 -18.62 6.69
N GLY A 165 5.12 -18.28 7.50
CA GLY A 165 4.80 -18.97 8.74
C GLY A 165 3.32 -19.25 8.93
N PRO A 166 2.92 -20.04 9.94
CA PRO A 166 1.51 -20.33 10.20
C PRO A 166 0.80 -19.07 10.69
N ASN A 167 -0.20 -18.60 9.91
CA ASN A 167 -0.99 -17.40 10.16
C ASN A 167 -0.21 -16.08 10.09
N PHE A 168 1.00 -16.08 9.52
CA PHE A 168 1.75 -14.85 9.26
C PHE A 168 2.71 -15.03 8.09
N HIS A 169 3.12 -13.92 7.53
CA HIS A 169 4.37 -13.81 6.77
C HIS A 169 5.04 -12.48 7.09
N PHE A 170 6.34 -12.41 6.90
CA PHE A 170 7.05 -11.14 6.97
C PHE A 170 8.05 -10.99 5.83
N VAL A 171 8.30 -9.73 5.48
CA VAL A 171 9.14 -9.36 4.34
C VAL A 171 10.21 -8.39 4.81
N ILE A 172 11.45 -8.66 4.42
CA ILE A 172 12.59 -7.78 4.66
C ILE A 172 13.21 -7.47 3.31
N TYR A 173 13.51 -6.20 3.07
CA TYR A 173 14.16 -5.77 1.84
C TYR A 173 14.93 -4.46 2.03
N PRO A 174 16.03 -4.25 1.28
CA PRO A 174 16.77 -2.99 1.30
C PRO A 174 15.93 -1.87 0.65
N ILE A 175 16.05 -0.66 1.16
CA ILE A 175 15.30 0.52 0.69
C ILE A 175 16.19 1.63 0.11
N ASN A 176 17.50 1.47 0.19
CA ASN A 176 18.48 2.36 -0.40
C ASN A 176 19.84 1.68 -0.48
N GLN A 177 20.84 2.38 -1.01
CA GLN A 177 22.23 1.89 -1.10
C GLN A 177 22.97 1.91 0.25
N ASN A 178 22.43 2.56 1.27
CA ASN A 178 23.06 2.74 2.59
C ASN A 178 22.77 1.57 3.55
N LYS A 179 22.30 0.42 3.05
CA LYS A 179 21.96 -0.77 3.85
C LYS A 179 20.88 -0.51 4.92
N GLU A 180 19.92 0.35 4.60
CA GLU A 180 18.71 0.45 5.39
C GLU A 180 17.69 -0.58 4.91
N PHE A 181 17.06 -1.29 5.86
CA PHE A 181 16.13 -2.36 5.53
C PHE A 181 14.74 -2.07 6.09
N ASN A 182 13.75 -2.29 5.25
CA ASN A 182 12.35 -2.28 5.66
C ASN A 182 11.95 -3.64 6.22
N PHE A 183 11.15 -3.61 7.26
CA PHE A 183 10.45 -4.76 7.81
C PHE A 183 8.94 -4.56 7.73
N ILE A 184 8.23 -5.55 7.24
CA ILE A 184 6.77 -5.62 7.32
C ILE A 184 6.34 -7.05 7.63
N ALA A 185 5.53 -7.23 8.67
CA ALA A 185 4.88 -8.50 8.96
C ALA A 185 3.37 -8.35 8.81
N ILE A 186 2.75 -9.34 8.18
CA ILE A 186 1.31 -9.47 7.99
C ILE A 186 0.85 -10.67 8.83
N ILE A 187 -0.02 -10.42 9.80
CA ILE A 187 -0.39 -11.40 10.83
C ILE A 187 -1.90 -11.53 10.84
N ARG A 188 -2.42 -12.75 10.73
CA ARG A 188 -3.83 -13.01 10.99
C ARG A 188 -4.13 -12.75 12.46
N LYS A 189 -5.07 -11.87 12.70
CA LYS A 189 -5.49 -11.45 14.04
C LYS A 189 -6.92 -10.96 13.97
N GLU A 190 -7.81 -11.71 14.54
CA GLU A 190 -9.17 -11.24 14.78
C GLU A 190 -9.13 -10.17 15.87
N LEU A 191 -9.79 -9.07 15.62
CA LEU A 191 -10.00 -7.97 16.56
C LEU A 191 -11.50 -7.68 16.64
N ILE A 192 -11.99 -7.45 17.84
CA ILE A 192 -13.35 -6.96 18.02
C ILE A 192 -13.44 -5.47 17.65
N GLN A 193 -14.65 -5.00 17.39
CA GLN A 193 -14.89 -3.62 16.89
C GLN A 193 -14.26 -2.54 17.75
N ASN A 194 -14.26 -2.73 19.08
CA ASN A 194 -13.66 -1.77 19.99
C ASN A 194 -12.12 -1.75 19.92
N GLU A 195 -11.49 -2.89 19.65
CA GLU A 195 -10.03 -2.99 19.47
C GLU A 195 -9.58 -2.41 18.14
N ILE A 196 -10.34 -2.66 17.06
CA ILE A 196 -10.03 -2.15 15.71
C ILE A 196 -9.94 -0.61 15.71
N ASN A 197 -10.84 0.05 16.45
CA ASN A 197 -10.93 1.50 16.52
C ASN A 197 -10.06 2.11 17.63
N ASN A 198 -9.47 1.28 18.47
CA ASN A 198 -8.65 1.72 19.60
C ASN A 198 -7.21 2.02 19.13
N LYS A 199 -6.96 3.28 18.77
CA LYS A 199 -5.62 3.73 18.36
C LYS A 199 -4.60 3.62 19.47
N ASP A 200 -5.01 3.77 20.72
CA ASP A 200 -4.10 3.68 21.86
C ASP A 200 -3.60 2.26 22.05
N LEU A 201 -4.49 1.26 22.02
CA LEU A 201 -4.12 -0.16 22.01
C LEU A 201 -3.13 -0.48 20.88
N LEU A 202 -3.44 -0.07 19.66
CA LEU A 202 -2.59 -0.34 18.50
C LEU A 202 -1.23 0.36 18.55
N ASN A 203 -1.11 1.43 19.33
CA ASN A 203 0.13 2.17 19.55
C ASN A 203 0.89 1.69 20.80
N GLU A 204 0.28 0.91 21.68
CA GLU A 204 0.94 0.38 22.88
C GLU A 204 2.15 -0.48 22.51
N ASP A 205 3.28 -0.22 23.17
CA ASP A 205 4.50 -0.99 22.92
C ASP A 205 4.37 -2.45 23.35
N VAL A 206 3.59 -2.73 24.40
CA VAL A 206 3.30 -4.09 24.86
C VAL A 206 2.55 -4.87 23.78
N PHE A 207 1.51 -4.29 23.17
CA PHE A 207 0.74 -4.93 22.11
C PHE A 207 1.62 -5.25 20.88
N LYS A 208 2.41 -4.28 20.43
CA LYS A 208 3.34 -4.44 19.30
C LYS A 208 4.42 -5.50 19.58
N LYS A 209 4.99 -5.48 20.78
CA LYS A 209 5.99 -6.47 21.21
C LYS A 209 5.40 -7.87 21.28
N ASN A 210 4.18 -8.04 21.79
CA ASN A 210 3.51 -9.34 21.85
C ASN A 210 3.30 -9.93 20.44
N LEU A 211 2.89 -9.11 19.46
CA LEU A 211 2.78 -9.55 18.08
C LEU A 211 4.13 -9.93 17.47
N LEU A 212 5.18 -9.15 17.76
CA LEU A 212 6.53 -9.46 17.30
C LEU A 212 7.08 -10.74 17.95
N ASN A 213 6.85 -10.95 19.23
CA ASN A 213 7.20 -12.18 19.95
C ASN A 213 6.49 -13.40 19.36
N GLN A 214 5.21 -13.27 19.02
CA GLN A 214 4.43 -14.34 18.38
C GLN A 214 5.05 -14.79 17.05
N ILE A 215 5.57 -13.87 16.25
CA ILE A 215 6.26 -14.19 15.00
C ILE A 215 7.63 -14.79 15.31
N SER A 216 8.40 -14.15 16.17
CA SER A 216 9.78 -14.53 16.50
C SER A 216 9.86 -15.94 17.09
N SER A 217 8.90 -16.32 17.94
CA SER A 217 8.83 -17.68 18.53
C SER A 217 8.55 -18.80 17.50
N LYS A 218 8.01 -18.44 16.35
CA LYS A 218 7.70 -19.37 15.24
C LYS A 218 8.67 -19.20 14.05
N SER A 219 9.72 -18.41 14.23
CA SER A 219 10.71 -18.11 13.22
C SER A 219 12.11 -18.46 13.70
N ASN A 220 12.99 -18.85 12.82
CA ASN A 220 14.42 -19.01 13.08
C ASN A 220 15.15 -17.66 13.21
N LEU A 221 14.49 -16.56 12.83
CA LEU A 221 15.07 -15.22 12.95
C LEU A 221 14.70 -14.58 14.27
N ASN A 222 15.72 -14.17 15.03
CA ASN A 222 15.51 -13.34 16.20
C ASN A 222 15.16 -11.92 15.76
N LEU A 223 13.87 -11.61 15.72
CA LEU A 223 13.34 -10.30 15.31
C LEU A 223 13.26 -9.32 16.49
N VAL A 224 13.15 -9.85 17.71
CA VAL A 224 13.05 -9.05 18.93
C VAL A 224 14.36 -8.32 19.18
N GLY A 225 14.29 -7.02 19.40
CA GLY A 225 15.48 -6.17 19.57
C GLY A 225 16.17 -5.73 18.27
N LYS A 226 15.84 -6.37 17.14
CA LYS A 226 16.35 -5.96 15.82
C LYS A 226 15.37 -5.08 15.03
N VAL A 227 14.06 -5.32 15.22
CA VAL A 227 13.01 -4.50 14.56
C VAL A 227 12.75 -3.25 15.38
N GLU A 228 12.84 -2.10 14.71
CA GLU A 228 12.72 -0.78 15.32
C GLU A 228 11.60 0.04 14.69
N LYS A 229 11.23 1.15 15.35
CA LYS A 229 10.21 2.10 14.88
C LYS A 229 8.90 1.41 14.51
N ILE A 230 8.48 0.43 15.33
CA ILE A 230 7.33 -0.42 15.02
C ILE A 230 6.05 0.40 15.09
N LYS A 231 5.25 0.34 14.04
CA LYS A 231 3.86 0.79 14.00
C LYS A 231 2.95 -0.37 13.61
N CYS A 232 1.75 -0.35 14.16
CA CYS A 232 0.73 -1.37 13.97
C CYS A 232 -0.45 -0.79 13.19
N PHE A 233 -0.91 -1.52 12.16
CA PHE A 233 -2.00 -1.09 11.32
C PHE A 233 -2.97 -2.24 11.07
N PRO A 234 -4.25 -2.14 11.49
CA PRO A 234 -5.27 -3.08 11.02
C PRO A 234 -5.44 -2.92 9.51
N ILE A 235 -5.55 -4.06 8.84
CA ILE A 235 -5.74 -4.07 7.38
C ILE A 235 -7.23 -4.04 7.08
N PHE A 236 -7.60 -3.09 6.24
CA PHE A 236 -8.94 -2.95 5.71
C PHE A 236 -8.95 -3.17 4.21
N VAL A 237 -10.05 -3.68 3.69
CA VAL A 237 -10.25 -3.93 2.26
C VAL A 237 -11.61 -3.41 1.81
N SER A 238 -11.78 -3.23 0.52
CA SER A 238 -13.07 -2.87 -0.06
C SER A 238 -13.94 -4.11 -0.26
N LYS A 239 -15.22 -4.03 0.12
CA LYS A 239 -16.21 -5.12 -0.07
C LYS A 239 -16.56 -5.32 -1.55
N LYS A 240 -16.87 -4.22 -2.23
CA LYS A 240 -17.34 -4.22 -3.61
C LYS A 240 -16.79 -3.03 -4.39
N PHE A 241 -16.81 -3.15 -5.70
CA PHE A 241 -16.57 -2.00 -6.58
C PHE A 241 -17.75 -1.06 -6.51
N GLN A 242 -17.45 0.22 -6.36
CA GLN A 242 -18.43 1.31 -6.35
C GLN A 242 -17.99 2.36 -7.35
N ILE A 243 -18.87 2.67 -8.28
CA ILE A 243 -18.63 3.63 -9.35
C ILE A 243 -19.63 4.77 -9.15
N PRO A 244 -19.16 6.02 -9.02
CA PRO A 244 -20.06 7.18 -8.97
C PRO A 244 -20.96 7.22 -10.21
N GLU A 245 -22.21 7.62 -10.01
CA GLU A 245 -23.16 7.84 -11.11
C GLU A 245 -22.79 9.09 -11.91
N GLN A 246 -22.11 10.03 -11.28
CA GLN A 246 -21.69 11.30 -11.85
C GLN A 246 -20.45 11.13 -12.72
N ASN A 247 -20.51 11.59 -13.96
CA ASN A 247 -19.43 11.44 -14.94
C ASN A 247 -18.18 12.29 -14.66
N ASN A 248 -18.26 13.21 -13.70
CA ASN A 248 -17.18 14.12 -13.33
C ASN A 248 -16.68 13.91 -11.89
N ILE A 249 -17.07 12.82 -11.24
CA ILE A 249 -16.52 12.40 -9.94
C ILE A 249 -15.79 11.06 -10.12
N PHE A 250 -14.50 11.03 -9.77
CA PHE A 250 -13.65 9.87 -9.94
C PHE A 250 -13.05 9.42 -8.62
N LEU A 251 -13.05 8.11 -8.36
CA LEU A 251 -12.31 7.47 -7.28
C LEU A 251 -11.08 6.80 -7.85
N THR A 252 -9.90 6.98 -7.22
CA THR A 252 -8.63 6.40 -7.68
C THR A 252 -7.86 5.74 -6.55
N GLY A 253 -6.97 4.80 -6.88
CA GLY A 253 -6.19 4.07 -5.88
C GLY A 253 -7.05 3.34 -4.85
N ASP A 254 -6.65 3.41 -3.57
CA ASP A 254 -7.37 2.76 -2.46
C ASP A 254 -8.75 3.35 -2.20
N ALA A 255 -9.01 4.61 -2.62
CA ALA A 255 -10.35 5.20 -2.56
C ALA A 255 -11.31 4.49 -3.52
N PHE A 256 -10.84 4.03 -4.68
CA PHE A 256 -11.62 3.21 -5.58
C PHE A 256 -11.76 1.79 -5.05
N TYR A 257 -10.65 1.08 -4.85
CA TYR A 257 -10.66 -0.28 -4.37
C TYR A 257 -9.35 -0.67 -3.67
N SER A 258 -9.42 -1.00 -2.41
CA SER A 258 -8.31 -1.54 -1.62
C SER A 258 -8.43 -3.05 -1.49
N PHE A 259 -7.28 -3.73 -1.60
CA PHE A 259 -7.13 -5.19 -1.54
C PHE A 259 -6.01 -5.57 -0.56
N PRO A 260 -5.91 -6.85 -0.12
CA PRO A 260 -4.88 -7.28 0.82
C PRO A 260 -3.46 -6.98 0.33
N PRO A 261 -2.48 -6.69 1.22
CA PRO A 261 -1.14 -6.25 0.83
C PRO A 261 -0.22 -7.37 0.34
N SER A 262 -0.66 -8.63 0.36
CA SER A 262 0.18 -9.82 0.12
C SER A 262 0.72 -9.99 -1.31
N PHE A 263 0.48 -9.02 -2.18
CA PHE A 263 1.02 -8.97 -3.54
C PHE A 263 1.88 -7.72 -3.80
N ALA A 264 2.07 -6.84 -2.80
CA ALA A 264 2.88 -5.61 -2.86
C ALA A 264 2.50 -4.67 -4.04
N GLN A 265 1.22 -4.63 -4.46
CA GLN A 265 0.77 -3.90 -5.65
C GLN A 265 0.04 -2.58 -5.35
N GLY A 266 -0.23 -2.23 -4.08
CA GLY A 266 -1.07 -1.07 -3.74
C GLY A 266 -0.60 0.24 -4.39
N ALA A 267 0.68 0.61 -4.20
CA ALA A 267 1.24 1.82 -4.80
C ALA A 267 1.27 1.75 -6.33
N SER A 268 1.67 0.60 -6.88
CA SER A 268 1.72 0.41 -8.34
C SER A 268 0.35 0.57 -8.97
N GLN A 269 -0.70 0.04 -8.34
CA GLN A 269 -2.06 0.18 -8.84
C GLN A 269 -2.60 1.61 -8.70
N SER A 270 -2.18 2.35 -7.68
CA SER A 270 -2.52 3.78 -7.54
C SER A 270 -1.87 4.61 -8.65
N ILE A 271 -0.60 4.34 -8.98
CA ILE A 271 0.11 5.02 -10.09
C ILE A 271 -0.51 4.68 -11.45
N GLU A 272 -0.80 3.39 -11.69
CA GLU A 272 -1.50 2.96 -12.91
C GLU A 272 -2.87 3.64 -13.03
N SER A 273 -3.64 3.68 -11.94
CA SER A 273 -4.95 4.29 -11.87
C SER A 273 -4.92 5.79 -12.21
N ALA A 274 -3.96 6.52 -11.64
CA ALA A 274 -3.80 7.95 -11.92
C ALA A 274 -3.46 8.22 -13.41
N ASN A 275 -2.53 7.44 -13.98
CA ASN A 275 -2.18 7.58 -15.40
C ASN A 275 -3.34 7.20 -16.32
N GLU A 276 -4.11 6.19 -15.99
CA GLU A 276 -5.25 5.75 -16.80
C GLU A 276 -6.37 6.79 -16.79
N LEU A 277 -6.69 7.35 -15.61
CA LEU A 277 -7.66 8.42 -15.48
C LEU A 277 -7.21 9.67 -16.24
N PHE A 278 -5.94 10.04 -16.15
CA PHE A 278 -5.39 11.17 -16.90
C PHE A 278 -5.57 10.99 -18.42
N ASN A 279 -5.25 9.81 -18.95
CA ASN A 279 -5.41 9.51 -20.36
C ASN A 279 -6.88 9.53 -20.80
N ASP A 280 -7.77 9.01 -19.95
CA ASP A 280 -9.21 8.96 -20.22
C ASP A 280 -9.80 10.38 -20.32
N LEU A 281 -9.46 11.24 -19.36
CA LEU A 281 -9.86 12.64 -19.36
C LEU A 281 -9.26 13.43 -20.53
N GLN A 282 -7.98 13.22 -20.84
CA GLN A 282 -7.30 13.92 -21.93
C GLN A 282 -7.86 13.55 -23.30
N ASN A 283 -8.29 12.31 -23.50
CA ASN A 283 -8.81 11.81 -24.76
C ASN A 283 -10.35 11.83 -24.84
N ASN A 284 -11.03 12.37 -23.81
CA ASN A 284 -12.49 12.38 -23.69
C ASN A 284 -13.11 10.98 -23.89
N THR A 285 -12.49 9.96 -23.28
CA THR A 285 -13.01 8.60 -23.26
C THR A 285 -13.67 8.28 -21.91
N SER A 286 -14.42 7.18 -21.82
CA SER A 286 -15.13 6.76 -20.62
C SER A 286 -14.80 5.33 -20.20
N ASN A 287 -13.56 4.90 -20.47
CA ASN A 287 -13.12 3.52 -20.24
C ASN A 287 -12.50 3.29 -18.86
N TYR A 288 -12.19 4.36 -18.12
CA TYR A 288 -11.46 4.31 -16.87
C TYR A 288 -12.00 3.23 -15.91
N TYR A 289 -13.25 3.32 -15.49
CA TYR A 289 -13.80 2.38 -14.52
C TYR A 289 -13.88 0.95 -15.06
N LYS A 290 -14.24 0.76 -16.33
CA LYS A 290 -14.27 -0.55 -16.98
C LYS A 290 -12.91 -1.24 -16.88
N ASN A 291 -11.84 -0.53 -17.27
CA ASN A 291 -10.48 -1.06 -17.26
C ASN A 291 -9.98 -1.28 -15.84
N ARG A 292 -10.23 -0.32 -14.92
CA ARG A 292 -9.80 -0.44 -13.52
C ARG A 292 -10.48 -1.59 -12.79
N VAL A 293 -11.75 -1.84 -13.03
CA VAL A 293 -12.46 -2.99 -12.46
C VAL A 293 -11.81 -4.30 -12.92
N LEU A 294 -11.54 -4.46 -14.21
CA LEU A 294 -10.91 -5.66 -14.76
C LEU A 294 -9.52 -5.87 -14.17
N ARG A 295 -8.68 -4.83 -14.19
CA ARG A 295 -7.32 -4.87 -13.67
C ARG A 295 -7.29 -5.17 -12.16
N THR A 296 -8.09 -4.47 -11.39
CA THR A 296 -8.13 -4.59 -9.93
C THR A 296 -8.69 -5.93 -9.49
N LYS A 297 -9.68 -6.51 -10.19
CA LYS A 297 -10.16 -7.88 -9.94
C LYS A 297 -9.02 -8.90 -10.04
N GLN A 298 -8.20 -8.82 -11.09
CA GLN A 298 -7.05 -9.73 -11.26
C GLN A 298 -6.03 -9.58 -10.12
N ILE A 299 -5.71 -8.35 -9.72
CA ILE A 299 -4.77 -8.09 -8.62
C ILE A 299 -5.36 -8.58 -7.29
N ASN A 300 -6.63 -8.31 -7.03
CA ASN A 300 -7.31 -8.75 -5.81
C ASN A 300 -7.34 -10.28 -5.68
N LEU A 301 -7.65 -11.01 -6.76
CA LEU A 301 -7.62 -12.47 -6.76
C LEU A 301 -6.22 -13.01 -6.41
N ARG A 302 -5.17 -12.48 -7.04
CA ARG A 302 -3.78 -12.87 -6.75
C ARG A 302 -3.38 -12.51 -5.32
N SER A 303 -3.78 -11.35 -4.84
CA SER A 303 -3.47 -10.91 -3.48
C SER A 303 -4.13 -11.78 -2.42
N ASN A 304 -5.41 -12.14 -2.61
CA ASN A 304 -6.12 -13.06 -1.73
C ASN A 304 -5.52 -14.47 -1.77
N PHE A 305 -5.19 -14.97 -2.97
CA PHE A 305 -4.52 -16.27 -3.10
C PHE A 305 -3.16 -16.28 -2.38
N ASN A 306 -2.34 -15.25 -2.57
CA ASN A 306 -1.07 -15.14 -1.86
C ASN A 306 -1.28 -15.06 -0.34
N HIS A 307 -2.25 -14.27 0.12
CA HIS A 307 -2.56 -14.19 1.54
C HIS A 307 -2.93 -15.54 2.13
N PHE A 308 -3.77 -16.31 1.43
CA PHE A 308 -4.13 -17.67 1.81
C PHE A 308 -2.89 -18.58 1.84
N ALA A 309 -2.14 -18.66 0.73
CA ALA A 309 -1.00 -19.55 0.58
C ALA A 309 0.13 -19.25 1.57
N PHE A 310 0.41 -17.97 1.82
CA PHE A 310 1.47 -17.55 2.74
C PHE A 310 1.15 -17.85 4.20
N HIS A 311 -0.12 -17.96 4.57
CA HIS A 311 -0.60 -18.16 5.93
C HIS A 311 -1.05 -19.60 6.24
N LEU A 312 -0.73 -20.56 5.39
CA LEU A 312 -1.08 -21.96 5.62
C LEU A 312 -0.49 -22.46 6.94
N SER A 313 -1.33 -23.03 7.77
CA SER A 313 -0.99 -23.49 9.12
C SER A 313 -1.12 -25.00 9.32
N ASN A 314 -1.92 -25.68 8.47
CA ASN A 314 -2.08 -27.12 8.50
C ASN A 314 -0.81 -27.80 7.99
N PRO A 315 -0.26 -28.83 8.70
CA PRO A 315 0.98 -29.53 8.29
C PRO A 315 0.94 -30.07 6.85
N VAL A 316 -0.19 -30.64 6.42
CA VAL A 316 -0.37 -31.17 5.06
C VAL A 316 -0.28 -30.02 4.03
N ASN A 317 -0.98 -28.93 4.28
CA ASN A 317 -0.98 -27.77 3.39
C ASN A 317 0.40 -27.08 3.35
N ILE A 318 1.13 -27.06 4.47
CA ILE A 318 2.50 -26.55 4.54
C ILE A 318 3.43 -27.41 3.66
N TYR A 319 3.26 -28.73 3.68
CA TYR A 319 4.03 -29.63 2.82
C TYR A 319 3.84 -29.29 1.34
N PHE A 320 2.61 -29.06 0.89
CA PHE A 320 2.33 -28.66 -0.49
C PHE A 320 2.75 -27.24 -0.83
N ARG A 321 2.85 -26.34 0.15
CA ARG A 321 3.35 -24.98 -0.04
C ARG A 321 4.87 -24.97 -0.28
N ASN A 322 5.60 -25.79 0.46
CA ASN A 322 7.07 -25.82 0.50
C ASN A 322 7.64 -26.79 -0.57
#